data_17b5c2c4da697bb441641f2268e13c9d
#
_entry.id   17b5c2c4da697bb441641f2268e13c9d
#
_cell.length_a   1.000
_cell.length_b   1.000
_cell.length_c   1.000
_cell.angle_alpha   90.00
_cell.angle_beta   90.00
_cell.angle_gamma   90.00
#
_symmetry.space_group_name_H-M   'P 1'
#
loop_
_entity.id
_entity.type
_entity.pdbx_description
1 polymer ?
#
loop_
_entity_poly.entity_id
_entity_poly.type
_entity_poly.pdbx_seq_one_letter_code
_entity_poly.pdbx_strand_id
1 'polypeptide(L)'
;MLFVKADRKMERLGFEKIEESKFGASYRKENKEYNFTQRLDIGHKASGNHLFQSYVEGINSEGFNNCVGLTYQEMKAIMKKYRELKRRYRW
;
A
#
# COMPACT_ATOMS: atom_id res chain seq x y z
N MET A 1 -24.45 6.79 -9.92
CA MET A 1 -23.23 6.12 -10.37
C MET A 1 -22.48 5.54 -9.18
N LEU A 2 -22.12 4.28 -9.28
CA LEU A 2 -21.43 3.59 -8.20
C LEU A 2 -19.94 3.62 -8.43
N PHE A 3 -19.22 4.26 -7.52
CA PHE A 3 -17.77 4.23 -7.51
C PHE A 3 -17.30 3.10 -6.59
N VAL A 4 -16.43 2.26 -7.10
CA VAL A 4 -15.77 1.27 -6.26
C VAL A 4 -14.72 2.00 -5.44
N LYS A 5 -14.84 1.95 -4.12
CA LYS A 5 -13.86 2.56 -3.23
C LYS A 5 -12.50 1.89 -3.40
N ALA A 6 -11.44 2.66 -3.21
CA ALA A 6 -10.09 2.14 -3.39
C ALA A 6 -9.81 0.95 -2.49
N ASP A 7 -10.28 0.97 -1.24
CA ASP A 7 -10.07 -0.15 -0.32
C ASP A 7 -10.69 -1.45 -0.84
N ARG A 8 -11.85 -1.35 -1.50
CA ARG A 8 -12.46 -2.53 -2.10
C ARG A 8 -11.63 -3.10 -3.23
N LYS A 9 -11.02 -2.23 -4.05
CA LYS A 9 -10.09 -2.68 -5.08
C LYS A 9 -8.86 -3.35 -4.47
N MET A 10 -8.35 -2.79 -3.39
CA MET A 10 -7.22 -3.36 -2.67
C MET A 10 -7.58 -4.76 -2.13
N GLU A 11 -8.76 -4.91 -1.53
CA GLU A 11 -9.24 -6.20 -1.03
C GLU A 11 -9.35 -7.25 -2.15
N ARG A 12 -9.85 -6.87 -3.31
CA ARG A 12 -9.95 -7.77 -4.46
C ARG A 12 -8.60 -8.26 -4.93
N LEU A 13 -7.56 -7.50 -4.69
CA LEU A 13 -6.18 -7.87 -5.02
C LEU A 13 -5.50 -8.66 -3.89
N GLY A 14 -6.21 -8.89 -2.79
CA GLY A 14 -5.70 -9.68 -1.67
C GLY A 14 -5.11 -8.87 -0.53
N PHE A 15 -5.18 -7.53 -0.61
CA PHE A 15 -4.66 -6.67 0.46
C PHE A 15 -5.66 -6.50 1.58
N GLU A 16 -5.18 -6.59 2.81
CA GLU A 16 -5.93 -6.28 4.02
C GLU A 16 -5.42 -4.97 4.58
N LYS A 17 -6.32 -4.02 4.85
CA LYS A 17 -5.91 -2.75 5.44
C LYS A 17 -5.58 -2.94 6.91
N ILE A 18 -4.40 -2.48 7.31
CA ILE A 18 -3.93 -2.54 8.68
C ILE A 18 -4.29 -1.27 9.43
N GLU A 19 -3.99 -0.13 8.82
CA GLU A 19 -4.29 1.17 9.44
C GLU A 19 -4.42 2.26 8.38
N GLU A 20 -5.06 3.35 8.78
CA GLU A 20 -5.16 4.55 7.97
C GLU A 20 -5.22 5.76 8.90
N SER A 21 -4.47 6.81 8.54
CA SER A 21 -4.47 8.06 9.28
C SER A 21 -4.13 9.22 8.35
N LYS A 22 -4.04 10.42 8.89
CA LYS A 22 -3.59 11.59 8.12
C LYS A 22 -2.15 11.44 7.61
N PHE A 23 -1.41 10.46 8.11
CA PHE A 23 -0.03 10.19 7.70
C PHE A 23 0.06 9.11 6.60
N GLY A 24 -1.02 8.42 6.31
CA GLY A 24 -1.03 7.43 5.26
C GLY A 24 -1.88 6.20 5.57
N ALA A 25 -1.67 5.16 4.79
CA ALA A 25 -2.38 3.90 4.94
C ALA A 25 -1.42 2.74 4.75
N SER A 26 -1.65 1.66 5.48
CA SER A 26 -0.84 0.46 5.40
C SER A 26 -1.69 -0.76 5.13
N TYR A 27 -1.17 -1.66 4.31
CA TYR A 27 -1.85 -2.88 3.88
C TYR A 27 -0.92 -4.07 3.98
N ARG A 28 -1.52 -5.25 4.04
CA ARG A 28 -0.81 -6.53 4.09
C ARG A 28 -1.42 -7.49 3.08
N LYS A 29 -0.58 -8.26 2.42
CA LYS A 29 -1.02 -9.29 1.49
C LYS A 29 -0.15 -10.52 1.64
N GLU A 30 -0.77 -11.69 1.86
CA GLU A 30 -0.04 -12.95 1.91
C GLU A 30 0.23 -13.46 0.49
N ASN A 31 1.49 -13.76 0.21
CA ASN A 31 1.88 -14.42 -1.02
C ASN A 31 2.13 -15.90 -0.70
N LYS A 32 1.15 -16.73 -1.00
CA LYS A 32 1.22 -18.17 -0.67
C LYS A 32 2.15 -18.94 -1.60
N GLU A 33 2.34 -18.43 -2.82
CA GLU A 33 3.21 -19.09 -3.80
C GLU A 33 4.67 -19.09 -3.34
N TYR A 34 5.14 -17.97 -2.79
CA TYR A 34 6.51 -17.83 -2.33
C TYR A 34 6.64 -17.76 -0.81
N ASN A 35 5.53 -17.96 -0.10
CA ASN A 35 5.49 -18.05 1.36
C ASN A 35 6.08 -16.83 2.07
N PHE A 36 5.62 -15.63 1.69
CA PHE A 36 5.97 -14.42 2.41
C PHE A 36 4.76 -13.48 2.52
N THR A 37 4.87 -12.52 3.41
CA THR A 37 3.86 -11.47 3.58
C THR A 37 4.39 -10.16 2.99
N GLN A 38 3.64 -9.61 2.04
CA GLN A 38 3.93 -8.31 1.45
C GLN A 38 3.32 -7.21 2.30
N ARG A 39 4.12 -6.23 2.65
CA ARG A 39 3.64 -5.00 3.29
C ARG A 39 3.63 -3.88 2.26
N LEU A 40 2.55 -3.10 2.28
CA LEU A 40 2.42 -1.93 1.42
C LEU A 40 2.12 -0.72 2.28
N ASP A 41 2.93 0.33 2.16
CA ASP A 41 2.72 1.58 2.87
C ASP A 41 2.58 2.72 1.87
N ILE A 42 1.50 3.51 2.01
CA ILE A 42 1.29 4.75 1.28
C ILE A 42 1.43 5.86 2.32
N GLY A 43 2.47 6.66 2.19
CA GLY A 43 2.81 7.61 3.25
C GLY A 43 2.93 9.05 2.78
N HIS A 44 2.62 9.96 3.71
CA HIS A 44 2.83 11.39 3.55
C HIS A 44 3.86 11.85 4.56
N LYS A 45 4.95 12.40 4.07
CA LYS A 45 6.02 12.94 4.93
C LYS A 45 5.79 14.40 5.26
N ALA A 46 6.33 14.83 6.38
CA ALA A 46 6.28 16.24 6.81
C ALA A 46 6.91 17.18 5.78
N SER A 47 7.84 16.69 4.97
CA SER A 47 8.46 17.47 3.88
C SER A 47 7.51 17.73 2.70
N GLY A 48 6.32 17.13 2.70
CA GLY A 48 5.38 17.21 1.60
C GLY A 48 5.58 16.14 0.52
N ASN A 49 6.57 15.28 0.68
CA ASN A 49 6.80 14.17 -0.24
C ASN A 49 5.89 13.00 0.09
N HIS A 50 5.44 12.30 -0.95
CA HIS A 50 4.59 11.13 -0.80
C HIS A 50 5.37 9.90 -1.21
N LEU A 51 5.26 8.82 -0.43
CA LEU A 51 6.01 7.59 -0.67
C LEU A 51 5.07 6.40 -0.78
N PHE A 52 5.42 5.51 -1.69
CA PHE A 52 4.81 4.21 -1.82
C PHE A 52 5.91 3.16 -1.61
N GLN A 53 5.71 2.29 -0.63
CA GLN A 53 6.70 1.27 -0.31
C GLN A 53 6.04 -0.11 -0.30
N SER A 54 6.67 -1.06 -0.97
CA SER A 54 6.23 -2.46 -0.98
C SER A 54 7.43 -3.33 -0.62
N TYR A 55 7.29 -4.12 0.44
CA TYR A 55 8.41 -4.88 0.98
C TYR A 55 7.95 -6.15 1.68
N VAL A 56 8.89 -7.03 1.95
CA VAL A 56 8.62 -8.26 2.70
C VAL A 56 8.56 -7.92 4.18
N GLU A 57 7.43 -8.24 4.83
CA GLU A 57 7.25 -7.99 6.26
C GLU A 57 8.09 -8.95 7.09
N GLY A 58 8.64 -8.45 8.18
CA GLY A 58 9.34 -9.29 9.16
C GLY A 58 10.79 -9.60 8.82
N ILE A 59 11.27 -9.17 7.66
CA ILE A 59 12.68 -9.34 7.33
C ILE A 59 13.43 -8.07 7.71
N ASN A 60 14.20 -8.18 8.79
CA ASN A 60 15.12 -7.13 9.19
C ASN A 60 16.47 -7.50 8.58
N SER A 61 16.68 -7.07 7.34
CA SER A 61 17.87 -7.46 6.61
C SER A 61 18.69 -6.27 6.23
N GLU A 62 19.70 -5.98 7.04
CA GLU A 62 20.75 -5.08 6.61
C GLU A 62 21.42 -5.70 5.38
N GLY A 63 21.38 -4.98 4.27
CA GLY A 63 22.05 -5.38 3.05
C GLY A 63 21.24 -6.25 2.10
N PHE A 64 20.02 -6.62 2.44
CA PHE A 64 19.13 -7.32 1.50
C PHE A 64 18.11 -6.38 0.92
N ASN A 65 17.83 -6.54 -0.38
CA ASN A 65 16.74 -5.87 -1.03
C ASN A 65 15.46 -6.65 -0.72
N ASN A 66 14.64 -6.10 0.18
CA ASN A 66 13.36 -6.70 0.55
C ASN A 66 12.19 -6.10 -0.21
N CYS A 67 12.45 -5.33 -1.24
CA CYS A 67 11.40 -4.74 -2.06
C CYS A 67 10.59 -5.81 -2.79
N VAL A 68 9.28 -5.62 -2.84
CA VAL A 68 8.38 -6.47 -3.59
C VAL A 68 7.84 -5.68 -4.76
N GLY A 69 7.96 -6.24 -5.96
CA GLY A 69 7.42 -5.61 -7.15
C GLY A 69 5.92 -5.49 -7.10
N LEU A 70 5.39 -4.46 -7.74
CA LEU A 70 3.96 -4.22 -7.82
C LEU A 70 3.47 -4.51 -9.23
N THR A 71 2.35 -5.21 -9.33
CA THR A 71 1.69 -5.42 -10.61
C THR A 71 1.04 -4.13 -11.08
N TYR A 72 0.73 -4.07 -12.36
CA TYR A 72 -0.01 -2.92 -12.92
C TYR A 72 -1.34 -2.70 -12.21
N GLN A 73 -2.06 -3.79 -11.90
CA GLN A 73 -3.35 -3.68 -11.21
C GLN A 73 -3.18 -3.17 -9.79
N GLU A 74 -2.14 -3.62 -9.11
CA GLU A 74 -1.82 -3.12 -7.77
C GLU A 74 -1.49 -1.63 -7.81
N MET A 75 -0.67 -1.19 -8.76
CA MET A 75 -0.34 0.22 -8.92
C MET A 75 -1.57 1.09 -9.16
N LYS A 76 -2.50 0.62 -9.99
CA LYS A 76 -3.75 1.35 -10.24
C LYS A 76 -4.57 1.52 -8.96
N ALA A 77 -4.70 0.46 -8.17
CA ALA A 77 -5.43 0.52 -6.91
C ALA A 77 -4.75 1.46 -5.90
N ILE A 78 -3.42 1.39 -5.82
CA ILE A 78 -2.61 2.24 -4.95
C ILE A 78 -2.80 3.71 -5.32
N MET A 79 -2.73 4.04 -6.61
CA MET A 79 -2.91 5.42 -7.06
C MET A 79 -4.30 5.94 -6.76
N LYS A 80 -5.32 5.09 -6.87
CA LYS A 80 -6.68 5.47 -6.50
C LYS A 80 -6.77 5.75 -5.00
N LYS A 81 -6.17 4.90 -4.16
CA LYS A 81 -6.13 5.12 -2.71
C LYS A 81 -5.37 6.39 -2.36
N TYR A 82 -4.25 6.62 -3.01
CA TYR A 82 -3.47 7.83 -2.83
C TYR A 82 -4.32 9.09 -3.08
N ARG A 83 -5.10 9.10 -4.16
CA ARG A 83 -5.98 10.25 -4.46
C ARG A 83 -7.06 10.43 -3.39
N GLU A 84 -7.62 9.34 -2.85
CA GLU A 84 -8.57 9.41 -1.74
C GLU A 84 -7.94 10.01 -0.50
N LEU A 85 -6.75 9.55 -0.12
CA LEU A 85 -6.02 10.05 1.04
C LEU A 85 -5.68 11.52 0.89
N LYS A 86 -5.20 11.90 -0.30
CA LYS A 86 -4.85 13.28 -0.61
C LYS A 86 -6.05 14.21 -0.44
N ARG A 87 -7.22 13.77 -0.87
CA ARG A 87 -8.45 14.53 -0.77
C ARG A 87 -8.98 14.56 0.65
N ARG A 88 -8.99 13.39 1.33
CA ARG A 88 -9.53 13.24 2.68
C ARG A 88 -8.72 13.99 3.73
N TYR A 89 -7.42 13.94 3.62
CA TYR A 89 -6.49 14.52 4.61
C TYR A 89 -5.79 15.79 4.14
N ARG A 90 -6.16 16.28 2.96
CA ARG A 90 -5.66 17.52 2.37
C ARG A 90 -4.14 17.55 2.24
N TRP A 91 -3.62 16.47 1.72
CA TRP A 91 -2.18 16.41 1.44
C TRP A 91 -1.76 17.41 0.36
#